data_edcf3c5d46d8b1ef60366a09d482c7c4
#
_entry.id   edcf3c5d46d8b1ef60366a09d482c7c4
#
_cell.length_a   1.000
_cell.length_b   1.000
_cell.length_c   1.000
_cell.angle_alpha   90.00
_cell.angle_beta   90.00
_cell.angle_gamma   90.00
#
_symmetry.space_group_name_H-M   'P 1'
#
loop_
_entity.id
_entity.type
_entity.pdbx_description
1 polymer ?
#
loop_
_entity_poly.entity_id
_entity_poly.type
_entity_poly.pdbx_seq_one_letter_code
_entity_poly.pdbx_strand_id
1 'polypeptide(L)'
;EPFDSPLGTGSGAAVIFGATGGVMEAALRSACFLATGSNPDPDAFAEIRGEKGWREAQFSLGGDTLRVAAVSGLGNADRLIRALLHGEVQYDFVEVMACPGGCAGGGGQPICEGCELAGERGGLLYQIDAANPIRFSHENPEVQRLYQEYLGHPLSERAHHLLHTDHTAWKMPSGVNETGQTREFALQ
;
A
#
# COMPACT_ATOMS: atom_id res chain seq x y z
N GLU A 1 16.04 -29.32 -4.00
CA GLU A 1 16.52 -28.04 -4.55
C GLU A 1 15.79 -26.89 -3.84
N PRO A 2 16.49 -25.82 -3.42
CA PRO A 2 15.82 -24.64 -2.96
C PRO A 2 15.09 -23.96 -4.11
N PHE A 3 14.00 -23.26 -3.82
CA PHE A 3 13.34 -22.42 -4.80
C PHE A 3 14.21 -21.20 -5.13
N ASP A 4 14.02 -20.65 -6.33
CA ASP A 4 14.58 -19.35 -6.68
C ASP A 4 14.05 -18.28 -5.70
N SER A 5 14.86 -17.29 -5.42
CA SER A 5 14.52 -16.21 -4.49
C SER A 5 14.50 -14.86 -5.22
N PRO A 6 13.57 -14.64 -6.15
CA PRO A 6 13.45 -13.34 -6.80
C PRO A 6 12.94 -12.31 -5.77
N LEU A 7 13.67 -11.21 -5.60
CA LEU A 7 13.35 -10.19 -4.60
C LEU A 7 13.11 -10.77 -3.20
N GLY A 8 13.92 -11.77 -2.81
CA GLY A 8 13.73 -12.55 -1.57
C GLY A 8 14.04 -11.79 -0.28
N THR A 9 14.74 -10.65 -0.37
CA THR A 9 15.01 -9.78 0.77
C THR A 9 13.81 -8.91 1.06
N GLY A 10 13.10 -9.19 2.15
CA GLY A 10 11.98 -8.38 2.62
C GLY A 10 12.43 -7.15 3.42
N SER A 11 11.65 -6.07 3.38
CA SER A 11 11.80 -4.93 4.29
C SER A 11 10.65 -4.87 5.29
N GLY A 12 10.85 -4.23 6.43
CA GLY A 12 9.79 -3.96 7.39
C GLY A 12 8.65 -3.16 6.76
N ALA A 13 8.98 -2.18 5.91
CA ALA A 13 7.99 -1.43 5.15
C ALA A 13 7.08 -2.32 4.28
N ALA A 14 7.59 -3.40 3.70
CA ALA A 14 6.76 -4.33 2.93
C ALA A 14 5.84 -5.17 3.84
N VAL A 15 6.31 -5.53 5.03
CA VAL A 15 5.53 -6.33 5.99
C VAL A 15 4.28 -5.58 6.45
N ILE A 16 4.38 -4.30 6.76
CA ILE A 16 3.26 -3.50 7.29
C ILE A 16 2.16 -3.23 6.24
N PHE A 17 2.38 -3.53 4.96
CA PHE A 17 1.33 -3.44 3.92
C PHE A 17 0.08 -4.27 4.26
N GLY A 18 0.22 -5.29 5.08
CA GLY A 18 -0.89 -6.13 5.53
C GLY A 18 -1.87 -5.45 6.48
N ALA A 19 -1.50 -4.33 7.08
CA ALA A 19 -2.34 -3.58 8.01
C ALA A 19 -2.84 -2.27 7.41
N THR A 20 -4.04 -1.81 7.80
CA THR A 20 -4.55 -0.48 7.41
C THR A 20 -3.63 0.62 7.95
N GLY A 21 -3.25 1.55 7.10
CA GLY A 21 -2.27 2.60 7.38
C GLY A 21 -0.83 2.20 7.07
N GLY A 22 -0.57 0.92 6.84
CA GLY A 22 0.79 0.41 6.62
C GLY A 22 1.37 0.79 5.27
N VAL A 23 0.58 0.78 4.20
CA VAL A 23 1.02 1.25 2.88
C VAL A 23 1.29 2.75 2.92
N MET A 24 0.40 3.52 3.57
CA MET A 24 0.57 4.95 3.77
C MET A 24 1.88 5.23 4.52
N GLU A 25 2.10 4.57 5.65
CA GLU A 25 3.31 4.76 6.44
C GLU A 25 4.58 4.40 5.66
N ALA A 26 4.59 3.28 4.95
CA ALA A 26 5.72 2.88 4.13
C ALA A 26 6.01 3.90 3.00
N ALA A 27 4.95 4.44 2.38
CA ALA A 27 5.07 5.48 1.36
C ALA A 27 5.63 6.78 1.94
N LEU A 28 5.12 7.21 3.10
CA LEU A 28 5.59 8.43 3.78
C LEU A 28 7.05 8.34 4.21
N ARG A 29 7.49 7.17 4.69
CA ARG A 29 8.90 6.92 5.01
C ARG A 29 9.81 7.19 3.79
N SER A 30 9.45 6.63 2.63
CA SER A 30 10.24 6.83 1.40
C SER A 30 10.07 8.22 0.82
N ALA A 31 8.87 8.81 0.88
CA ALA A 31 8.63 10.18 0.43
C ALA A 31 9.46 11.21 1.22
N CYS A 32 9.57 11.02 2.54
CA CYS A 32 10.40 11.87 3.38
C CYS A 32 11.88 11.82 2.95
N PHE A 33 12.42 10.63 2.71
CA PHE A 33 13.78 10.47 2.21
C PHE A 33 13.96 11.15 0.84
N LEU A 34 13.03 10.96 -0.09
CA LEU A 34 13.12 11.56 -1.41
C LEU A 34 13.04 13.09 -1.36
N ALA A 35 12.29 13.65 -0.43
CA ALA A 35 12.12 15.10 -0.29
C ALA A 35 13.28 15.77 0.48
N THR A 36 13.86 15.07 1.45
CA THR A 36 14.84 15.67 2.39
C THR A 36 16.27 15.16 2.23
N GLY A 37 16.45 14.02 1.55
CA GLY A 37 17.74 13.32 1.44
C GLY A 37 18.15 12.55 2.70
N SER A 38 17.26 12.46 3.72
CA SER A 38 17.54 11.73 4.96
C SER A 38 16.34 10.91 5.41
N ASN A 39 16.62 9.76 6.02
CA ASN A 39 15.57 8.92 6.59
C ASN A 39 14.90 9.60 7.79
N PRO A 40 13.57 9.54 7.88
CA PRO A 40 12.87 9.90 9.11
C PRO A 40 13.08 8.82 10.19
N ASP A 41 12.63 9.11 11.42
CA ASP A 41 12.36 8.04 12.36
C ASP A 41 11.35 7.06 11.71
N PRO A 42 11.62 5.75 11.68
CA PRO A 42 10.71 4.79 11.07
C PRO A 42 9.29 4.82 11.63
N ASP A 43 9.11 5.25 12.87
CA ASP A 43 7.80 5.36 13.54
C ASP A 43 7.21 6.78 13.52
N ALA A 44 7.83 7.73 12.80
CA ALA A 44 7.35 9.11 12.70
C ALA A 44 5.92 9.26 12.16
N PHE A 45 5.43 8.26 11.43
CA PHE A 45 4.11 8.27 10.81
C PHE A 45 3.10 7.32 11.48
N ALA A 46 3.40 6.83 12.68
CA ALA A 46 2.59 5.85 13.40
C ALA A 46 1.16 6.33 13.72
N GLU A 47 0.91 7.63 13.70
CA GLU A 47 -0.42 8.23 13.96
C GLU A 47 -1.48 7.75 12.96
N ILE A 48 -1.08 7.38 11.73
CA ILE A 48 -2.01 6.90 10.70
C ILE A 48 -2.40 5.43 10.88
N ARG A 49 -1.72 4.68 11.75
CA ARG A 49 -2.01 3.26 12.01
C ARG A 49 -3.39 3.08 12.64
N GLY A 50 -4.14 2.08 12.20
CA GLY A 50 -5.39 1.71 12.85
C GLY A 50 -6.36 0.99 11.92
N GLU A 51 -7.05 -0.01 12.48
CA GLU A 51 -7.92 -0.93 11.76
C GLU A 51 -9.36 -0.43 11.55
N LYS A 52 -9.75 0.63 12.27
CA LYS A 52 -11.16 1.06 12.33
C LYS A 52 -11.40 2.36 11.61
N GLY A 53 -12.40 2.32 10.74
CA GLY A 53 -12.99 3.51 10.18
C GLY A 53 -12.11 4.24 9.18
N TRP A 54 -12.07 5.53 9.35
CA TRP A 54 -11.37 6.51 8.56
C TRP A 54 -10.51 7.34 9.53
N ARG A 55 -9.21 7.32 9.32
CA ARG A 55 -8.20 8.04 10.12
C ARG A 55 -7.54 9.10 9.28
N GLU A 56 -7.20 10.19 9.93
CA GLU A 56 -6.57 11.36 9.31
C GLU A 56 -5.31 11.71 10.08
N ALA A 57 -4.30 12.19 9.37
CA ALA A 57 -3.10 12.74 9.97
C ALA A 57 -2.52 13.85 9.10
N GLN A 58 -1.66 14.66 9.71
CA GLN A 58 -0.90 15.70 9.01
C GLN A 58 0.57 15.54 9.35
N PHE A 59 1.41 15.53 8.32
CA PHE A 59 2.85 15.38 8.47
C PHE A 59 3.58 16.50 7.74
N SER A 60 4.72 16.91 8.29
CA SER A 60 5.61 17.86 7.61
C SER A 60 6.67 17.09 6.82
N LEU A 61 6.72 17.33 5.51
CA LEU A 61 7.72 16.76 4.60
C LEU A 61 8.42 17.90 3.86
N GLY A 62 9.74 18.05 4.10
CA GLY A 62 10.54 19.02 3.36
C GLY A 62 10.10 20.49 3.49
N GLY A 63 9.32 20.83 4.50
CA GLY A 63 8.76 22.16 4.72
C GLY A 63 7.29 22.29 4.30
N ASP A 64 6.75 21.34 3.55
CA ASP A 64 5.34 21.29 3.17
C ASP A 64 4.53 20.46 4.19
N THR A 65 3.25 20.81 4.33
CA THR A 65 2.30 20.03 5.14
C THR A 65 1.52 19.08 4.25
N LEU A 66 1.64 17.79 4.51
CA LEU A 66 0.92 16.73 3.82
C LEU A 66 -0.26 16.27 4.69
N ARG A 67 -1.46 16.34 4.13
CA ARG A 67 -2.70 15.85 4.76
C ARG A 67 -3.03 14.48 4.18
N VAL A 68 -3.15 13.49 5.02
CA VAL A 68 -3.35 12.10 4.59
C VAL A 68 -4.54 11.47 5.28
N ALA A 69 -5.12 10.47 4.64
CA ALA A 69 -6.16 9.64 5.23
C ALA A 69 -5.92 8.16 4.94
N ALA A 70 -6.18 7.30 5.91
CA ALA A 70 -6.22 5.85 5.76
C ALA A 70 -7.62 5.33 6.10
N VAL A 71 -8.19 4.54 5.20
CA VAL A 71 -9.57 4.09 5.28
C VAL A 71 -9.63 2.58 5.30
N SER A 72 -10.35 2.05 6.29
CA SER A 72 -10.57 0.63 6.50
C SER A 72 -12.01 0.25 6.16
N GLY A 73 -12.17 -0.59 5.14
CA GLY A 73 -13.45 -1.11 4.66
C GLY A 73 -14.16 -0.19 3.65
N LEU A 74 -14.86 -0.82 2.69
CA LEU A 74 -15.49 -0.10 1.57
C LEU A 74 -16.62 0.85 1.99
N GLY A 75 -17.34 0.55 3.08
CA GLY A 75 -18.36 1.46 3.60
C GLY A 75 -17.79 2.78 4.12
N ASN A 76 -16.57 2.75 4.69
CA ASN A 76 -15.84 3.95 5.09
C ASN A 76 -15.27 4.67 3.87
N ALA A 77 -14.81 3.92 2.86
CA ALA A 77 -14.35 4.49 1.60
C ALA A 77 -15.45 5.28 0.88
N ASP A 78 -16.68 4.73 0.80
CA ASP A 78 -17.83 5.45 0.23
C ASP A 78 -18.11 6.77 0.98
N ARG A 79 -18.05 6.75 2.32
CA ARG A 79 -18.24 7.97 3.13
C ARG A 79 -17.15 9.01 2.85
N LEU A 80 -15.89 8.59 2.80
CA LEU A 80 -14.77 9.49 2.47
C LEU A 80 -14.93 10.09 1.07
N ILE A 81 -15.26 9.28 0.07
CA ILE A 81 -15.46 9.73 -1.30
C ILE A 81 -16.58 10.79 -1.37
N ARG A 82 -17.69 10.56 -0.67
CA ARG A 82 -18.78 11.54 -0.61
C ARG A 82 -18.32 12.85 0.04
N ALA A 83 -17.60 12.79 1.15
CA ALA A 83 -17.06 13.97 1.82
C ALA A 83 -16.10 14.77 0.91
N LEU A 84 -15.24 14.07 0.13
CA LEU A 84 -14.37 14.69 -0.88
C LEU A 84 -15.17 15.37 -1.98
N LEU A 85 -16.20 14.69 -2.52
CA LEU A 85 -17.05 15.24 -3.59
C LEU A 85 -17.87 16.43 -3.14
N HIS A 86 -18.26 16.49 -1.87
CA HIS A 86 -18.97 17.65 -1.28
C HIS A 86 -18.02 18.76 -0.82
N GLY A 87 -16.70 18.58 -0.91
CA GLY A 87 -15.72 19.57 -0.46
C GLY A 87 -15.62 19.70 1.06
N GLU A 88 -16.11 18.72 1.82
CA GLU A 88 -16.08 18.73 3.29
C GLU A 88 -14.68 18.45 3.83
N VAL A 89 -13.88 17.69 3.08
CA VAL A 89 -12.50 17.31 3.42
C VAL A 89 -11.60 17.41 2.20
N GLN A 90 -10.29 17.53 2.45
CA GLN A 90 -9.27 17.56 1.41
C GLN A 90 -8.02 16.87 1.89
N TYR A 91 -7.50 15.93 1.09
CA TYR A 91 -6.27 15.20 1.35
C TYR A 91 -5.35 15.26 0.14
N ASP A 92 -4.06 15.16 0.42
CA ASP A 92 -3.01 15.10 -0.59
C ASP A 92 -2.73 13.63 -0.97
N PHE A 93 -2.95 12.70 -0.02
CA PHE A 93 -2.82 11.26 -0.27
C PHE A 93 -3.82 10.47 0.58
N VAL A 94 -4.44 9.45 -0.03
CA VAL A 94 -5.43 8.57 0.62
C VAL A 94 -5.10 7.12 0.38
N GLU A 95 -5.04 6.33 1.47
CA GLU A 95 -5.00 4.87 1.42
C GLU A 95 -6.40 4.31 1.61
N VAL A 96 -6.82 3.36 0.76
CA VAL A 96 -8.08 2.62 0.92
C VAL A 96 -7.79 1.13 1.01
N MET A 97 -8.10 0.53 2.16
CA MET A 97 -8.12 -0.91 2.36
C MET A 97 -9.55 -1.44 2.25
N ALA A 98 -9.82 -2.30 1.25
CA ALA A 98 -11.15 -2.85 1.02
C ALA A 98 -11.61 -3.74 2.17
N CYS A 99 -10.73 -4.58 2.68
CA CYS A 99 -11.00 -5.42 3.85
C CYS A 99 -10.82 -4.62 5.13
N PRO A 100 -11.74 -4.73 6.11
CA PRO A 100 -11.55 -4.14 7.42
C PRO A 100 -10.26 -4.63 8.10
N GLY A 101 -9.42 -3.70 8.55
CA GLY A 101 -8.12 -4.01 9.14
C GLY A 101 -7.00 -4.31 8.13
N GLY A 102 -7.28 -4.22 6.82
CA GLY A 102 -6.33 -4.59 5.76
C GLY A 102 -6.30 -6.09 5.50
N CYS A 103 -5.23 -6.60 4.90
CA CYS A 103 -5.06 -8.04 4.63
C CYS A 103 -5.06 -8.89 5.91
N ALA A 104 -4.66 -8.31 7.04
CA ALA A 104 -4.70 -8.94 8.35
C ALA A 104 -6.12 -9.32 8.80
N GLY A 105 -7.15 -8.61 8.31
CA GLY A 105 -8.57 -8.92 8.50
C GLY A 105 -9.27 -9.47 7.26
N GLY A 106 -8.51 -9.78 6.20
CA GLY A 106 -9.05 -10.21 4.92
C GLY A 106 -9.47 -11.66 4.84
N GLY A 107 -10.12 -12.02 3.73
CA GLY A 107 -10.49 -13.40 3.44
C GLY A 107 -9.28 -14.32 3.36
N GLY A 108 -9.42 -15.54 3.87
CA GLY A 108 -8.34 -16.51 3.97
C GLY A 108 -7.57 -16.47 5.30
N GLN A 109 -7.78 -15.46 6.13
CA GLN A 109 -7.26 -15.47 7.50
C GLN A 109 -7.96 -16.53 8.35
N PRO A 110 -7.23 -17.15 9.31
CA PRO A 110 -7.84 -18.13 10.23
C PRO A 110 -9.06 -17.52 10.95
N ILE A 111 -10.16 -18.27 10.97
CA ILE A 111 -11.37 -17.86 11.66
C ILE A 111 -11.23 -18.16 13.15
N CYS A 112 -11.55 -17.17 13.98
CA CYS A 112 -11.69 -17.32 15.41
C CYS A 112 -13.16 -17.08 15.79
N GLU A 113 -13.79 -18.03 16.45
CA GLU A 113 -15.21 -17.93 16.81
C GLU A 113 -15.46 -16.71 17.71
N GLY A 114 -16.28 -15.78 17.20
CA GLY A 114 -16.68 -14.56 17.91
C GLY A 114 -15.57 -13.51 18.10
N CYS A 115 -14.41 -13.69 17.51
CA CYS A 115 -13.27 -12.78 17.67
C CYS A 115 -12.85 -12.18 16.32
N GLU A 116 -12.61 -10.87 16.32
CA GLU A 116 -11.92 -10.18 15.23
C GLU A 116 -10.46 -9.96 15.62
N LEU A 117 -9.53 -10.55 14.85
CA LEU A 117 -8.10 -10.56 15.17
C LEU A 117 -7.26 -9.66 14.24
N ALA A 118 -7.89 -8.84 13.42
CA ALA A 118 -7.17 -7.96 12.48
C ALA A 118 -6.20 -7.03 13.21
N GLY A 119 -6.61 -6.46 14.35
CA GLY A 119 -5.78 -5.59 15.16
C GLY A 119 -4.57 -6.29 15.78
N GLU A 120 -4.77 -7.48 16.31
CA GLU A 120 -3.67 -8.28 16.88
C GLU A 120 -2.66 -8.68 15.80
N ARG A 121 -3.15 -9.17 14.65
CA ARG A 121 -2.31 -9.53 13.51
C ARG A 121 -1.58 -8.31 12.94
N GLY A 122 -2.27 -7.16 12.82
CA GLY A 122 -1.65 -5.90 12.43
C GLY A 122 -0.55 -5.48 13.39
N GLY A 123 -0.79 -5.60 14.70
CA GLY A 123 0.23 -5.36 15.73
C GLY A 123 1.48 -6.23 15.57
N LEU A 124 1.31 -7.51 15.22
CA LEU A 124 2.43 -8.41 14.93
C LEU A 124 3.23 -7.96 13.69
N LEU A 125 2.57 -7.46 12.65
CA LEU A 125 3.26 -6.94 11.47
C LEU A 125 4.15 -5.76 11.83
N TYR A 126 3.69 -4.84 12.68
CA TYR A 126 4.51 -3.73 13.16
C TYR A 126 5.67 -4.18 14.06
N GLN A 127 5.50 -5.23 14.86
CA GLN A 127 6.61 -5.82 15.62
C GLN A 127 7.68 -6.44 14.69
N ILE A 128 7.25 -7.12 13.62
CA ILE A 128 8.16 -7.66 12.60
C ILE A 128 8.89 -6.53 11.88
N ASP A 129 8.20 -5.45 11.52
CA ASP A 129 8.83 -4.26 10.95
C ASP A 129 9.88 -3.68 11.89
N ALA A 130 9.54 -3.49 13.17
CA ALA A 130 10.45 -2.93 14.16
C ALA A 130 11.72 -3.79 14.37
N ALA A 131 11.61 -5.11 14.23
CA ALA A 131 12.72 -6.05 14.33
C ALA A 131 13.52 -6.22 13.02
N ASN A 132 13.01 -5.70 11.89
CA ASN A 132 13.66 -5.88 10.59
C ASN A 132 14.84 -4.92 10.44
N PRO A 133 16.03 -5.40 10.00
CA PRO A 133 17.20 -4.54 9.78
C PRO A 133 16.99 -3.52 8.66
N ILE A 134 16.09 -3.79 7.71
CA ILE A 134 15.75 -2.90 6.60
C ILE A 134 14.31 -2.41 6.82
N ARG A 135 14.15 -1.21 7.37
CA ARG A 135 12.82 -0.66 7.65
C ARG A 135 12.25 0.22 6.53
N PHE A 136 13.05 0.57 5.54
CA PHE A 136 12.69 1.44 4.43
C PHE A 136 12.73 0.69 3.11
N SER A 137 11.71 0.84 2.26
CA SER A 137 11.65 0.17 0.95
C SER A 137 12.77 0.61 0.02
N HIS A 138 13.14 1.88 0.05
CA HIS A 138 14.20 2.44 -0.79
C HIS A 138 15.62 1.99 -0.39
N GLU A 139 15.79 1.40 0.79
CA GLU A 139 17.06 0.80 1.24
C GLU A 139 17.19 -0.68 0.87
N ASN A 140 16.11 -1.30 0.37
CA ASN A 140 16.16 -2.70 -0.03
C ASN A 140 17.07 -2.88 -1.24
N PRO A 141 18.19 -3.64 -1.11
CA PRO A 141 19.18 -3.76 -2.19
C PRO A 141 18.63 -4.44 -3.44
N GLU A 142 17.64 -5.33 -3.30
CA GLU A 142 17.02 -5.98 -4.45
C GLU A 142 16.08 -5.04 -5.21
N VAL A 143 15.37 -4.16 -4.50
CA VAL A 143 14.57 -3.11 -5.11
C VAL A 143 15.46 -2.10 -5.83
N GLN A 144 16.58 -1.71 -5.21
CA GLN A 144 17.57 -0.82 -5.84
C GLN A 144 18.12 -1.45 -7.11
N ARG A 145 18.51 -2.75 -7.07
CA ARG A 145 18.99 -3.48 -8.22
C ARG A 145 17.94 -3.58 -9.33
N LEU A 146 16.68 -3.85 -8.99
CA LEU A 146 15.57 -3.90 -9.93
C LEU A 146 15.44 -2.57 -10.70
N TYR A 147 15.51 -1.45 -9.99
CA TYR A 147 15.50 -0.14 -10.65
C TYR A 147 16.73 0.08 -11.53
N GLN A 148 17.92 -0.22 -11.05
CA GLN A 148 19.18 -0.04 -11.80
C GLN A 148 19.26 -0.89 -13.07
N GLU A 149 18.84 -2.17 -12.97
CA GLU A 149 19.01 -3.13 -14.06
C GLU A 149 17.83 -3.15 -15.03
N TYR A 150 16.61 -2.83 -14.56
CA TYR A 150 15.41 -3.04 -15.35
C TYR A 150 14.48 -1.83 -15.45
N LEU A 151 14.08 -1.23 -14.35
CA LEU A 151 13.11 -0.13 -14.33
C LEU A 151 13.72 1.25 -14.64
N GLY A 152 15.05 1.40 -14.51
CA GLY A 152 15.77 2.67 -14.66
C GLY A 152 15.80 3.44 -13.34
N HIS A 153 14.89 4.37 -13.15
CA HIS A 153 14.76 5.14 -11.91
C HIS A 153 13.26 5.31 -11.55
N PRO A 154 12.94 5.67 -10.30
CA PRO A 154 11.57 6.04 -9.94
C PRO A 154 11.00 7.09 -10.91
N LEU A 155 9.76 6.92 -11.33
CA LEU A 155 9.08 7.75 -12.34
C LEU A 155 9.67 7.70 -13.76
N SER A 156 10.58 6.77 -14.07
CA SER A 156 10.96 6.52 -15.44
C SER A 156 9.75 6.07 -16.27
N GLU A 157 9.77 6.27 -17.58
CA GLU A 157 8.69 5.83 -18.48
C GLU A 157 8.40 4.34 -18.33
N ARG A 158 9.46 3.50 -18.23
CA ARG A 158 9.31 2.05 -18.01
C ARG A 158 8.69 1.73 -16.66
N ALA A 159 9.14 2.36 -15.58
CA ALA A 159 8.59 2.16 -14.25
C ALA A 159 7.11 2.59 -14.21
N HIS A 160 6.77 3.73 -14.81
CA HIS A 160 5.40 4.19 -14.90
C HIS A 160 4.53 3.21 -15.67
N HIS A 161 4.96 2.77 -16.86
CA HIS A 161 4.19 1.83 -17.70
C HIS A 161 3.96 0.47 -17.01
N LEU A 162 4.94 -0.04 -16.26
CA LEU A 162 4.86 -1.36 -15.64
C LEU A 162 4.21 -1.37 -14.25
N LEU A 163 4.33 -0.27 -13.49
CA LEU A 163 3.89 -0.22 -12.10
C LEU A 163 2.57 0.54 -11.91
N HIS A 164 2.09 1.25 -12.92
CA HIS A 164 0.84 1.99 -12.85
C HIS A 164 -0.18 1.44 -13.83
N THR A 165 -1.44 1.39 -13.40
CA THR A 165 -2.57 0.95 -14.22
C THR A 165 -3.45 2.15 -14.54
N ASP A 166 -3.83 2.29 -15.82
CA ASP A 166 -4.86 3.25 -16.23
C ASP A 166 -6.23 2.69 -15.85
N HIS A 167 -6.82 3.23 -14.80
CA HIS A 167 -8.14 2.83 -14.30
C HIS A 167 -9.30 3.41 -15.15
N THR A 168 -9.06 4.43 -15.96
CA THR A 168 -10.09 5.07 -16.76
C THR A 168 -10.36 4.32 -18.08
N ALA A 169 -9.33 3.66 -18.62
CA ALA A 169 -9.42 2.85 -19.85
C ALA A 169 -9.61 1.35 -19.57
N TRP A 170 -9.57 0.93 -18.31
CA TRP A 170 -9.67 -0.48 -17.96
C TRP A 170 -11.10 -0.99 -18.14
N LYS A 171 -11.24 -2.05 -18.92
CA LYS A 171 -12.52 -2.76 -19.10
C LYS A 171 -12.41 -4.12 -18.42
N MET A 172 -13.48 -4.52 -17.70
CA MET A 172 -13.55 -5.87 -17.13
C MET A 172 -13.37 -6.90 -18.23
N PRO A 173 -12.54 -7.94 -18.04
CA PRO A 173 -12.49 -9.07 -18.93
C PRO A 173 -13.85 -9.77 -18.89
N SER A 174 -14.70 -9.46 -19.85
CA SER A 174 -16.06 -10.02 -19.91
C SER A 174 -16.10 -11.46 -20.46
N GLY A 175 -14.97 -12.01 -20.86
CA GLY A 175 -14.93 -13.28 -21.61
C GLY A 175 -15.58 -13.20 -23.02
N VAL A 176 -16.08 -12.04 -23.39
CA VAL A 176 -16.76 -11.80 -24.68
C VAL A 176 -16.04 -10.66 -25.37
N ASN A 177 -15.73 -10.82 -26.65
CA ASN A 177 -15.16 -9.74 -27.47
C ASN A 177 -16.26 -8.72 -27.85
N GLU A 178 -15.86 -7.61 -28.46
CA GLU A 178 -16.79 -6.53 -28.90
C GLU A 178 -17.83 -7.01 -29.91
N THR A 179 -17.61 -8.16 -30.53
CA THR A 179 -18.54 -8.81 -31.48
C THR A 179 -19.45 -9.85 -30.81
N GLY A 180 -19.39 -10.00 -29.50
CA GLY A 180 -20.21 -10.96 -28.72
C GLY A 180 -19.71 -12.41 -28.74
N GLN A 181 -18.51 -12.68 -29.27
CA GLN A 181 -17.94 -14.00 -29.27
C GLN A 181 -17.11 -14.26 -28.01
N THR A 182 -17.25 -15.45 -27.44
CA THR A 182 -16.47 -15.88 -26.26
C THR A 182 -14.99 -15.90 -26.61
N ARG A 183 -14.14 -15.24 -25.80
CA ARG A 183 -12.68 -15.35 -25.94
C ARG A 183 -12.24 -16.69 -25.39
N GLU A 184 -11.64 -17.53 -26.22
CA GLU A 184 -10.85 -18.64 -25.73
C GLU A 184 -9.56 -18.08 -25.08
N PHE A 185 -9.43 -18.25 -23.77
CA PHE A 185 -8.18 -17.96 -23.09
C PHE A 185 -7.19 -19.09 -23.45
N ALA A 186 -6.31 -18.83 -24.41
CA ALA A 186 -5.14 -19.65 -24.58
C ALA A 186 -4.22 -19.46 -23.37
N LEU A 187 -4.17 -20.46 -22.50
CA LEU A 187 -3.10 -20.58 -21.50
C LEU A 187 -1.81 -20.82 -22.27
N GLN A 188 -0.95 -19.83 -22.35
CA GLN A 188 0.46 -19.97 -22.71
C GLN A 188 1.32 -20.00 -21.47
#